data_1d17b92c1bc95c87c9337ad0e78657f3
#
_entry.id   1d17b92c1bc95c87c9337ad0e78657f3
#
_cell.length_a   1.000
_cell.length_b   1.000
_cell.length_c   1.000
_cell.angle_alpha   90.00
_cell.angle_beta   90.00
_cell.angle_gamma   90.00
#
_symmetry.space_group_name_H-M   'P 1'
#
loop_
_entity.id
_entity.type
_entity.pdbx_description
1 polymer ?
#
loop_
_entity_poly.entity_id
_entity_poly.type
_entity_poly.pdbx_seq_one_letter_code
_entity_poly.pdbx_strand_id
1 'polypeptide(L)' 'MDEKIDVLNELGEFTGKVATLQECHSQGYWHRAVYAFIIDQNSNVLLQKRSKDKKLWPGKWDVTVGSYVIHRQTHYLL' A
#
# COMPACT_ATOMS: atom_id res chain seq x y z
N MET A 1 6.43 16.49 4.43
CA MET A 1 4.97 16.69 4.36
C MET A 1 4.30 15.34 4.15
N ASP A 2 3.35 15.01 5.00
CA ASP A 2 2.69 13.72 4.91
C ASP A 2 1.71 13.68 3.74
N GLU A 3 1.77 12.60 2.98
CA GLU A 3 0.88 12.39 1.87
C GLU A 3 -0.51 12.00 2.39
N LYS A 4 -1.54 12.45 1.70
CA LYS A 4 -2.93 12.16 2.06
C LYS A 4 -3.45 11.01 1.22
N ILE A 5 -4.13 10.09 1.87
CA ILE A 5 -4.68 8.89 1.27
C ILE A 5 -6.19 8.96 1.39
N ASP A 6 -6.90 8.54 0.35
CA ASP A 6 -8.36 8.50 0.38
C ASP A 6 -8.84 7.48 1.41
N VAL A 7 -9.73 7.94 2.30
CA VAL A 7 -10.41 7.04 3.23
C VAL A 7 -11.63 6.46 2.53
N LEU A 8 -11.71 5.14 2.50
CA LEU A 8 -12.77 4.41 1.81
C LEU A 8 -13.77 3.85 2.82
N ASN A 9 -14.97 3.51 2.33
CA ASN A 9 -15.95 2.78 3.12
C ASN A 9 -15.77 1.28 2.92
N GLU A 10 -16.62 0.47 3.52
CA GLU A 10 -16.54 -0.99 3.43
C GLU A 10 -16.67 -1.52 2.00
N LEU A 11 -17.31 -0.74 1.12
CA LEU A 11 -17.50 -1.12 -0.27
C LEU A 11 -16.36 -0.62 -1.17
N GLY A 12 -15.35 0.01 -0.59
CA GLY A 12 -14.24 0.55 -1.37
C GLY A 12 -14.51 1.89 -2.02
N GLU A 13 -15.57 2.57 -1.63
CA GLU A 13 -15.95 3.86 -2.19
C GLU A 13 -15.33 5.00 -1.38
N PHE A 14 -15.00 6.11 -2.08
CA PHE A 14 -14.43 7.27 -1.43
C PHE A 14 -15.45 7.96 -0.52
N THR A 15 -15.05 8.19 0.73
CA THR A 15 -15.94 8.82 1.73
C THR A 15 -15.93 10.34 1.67
N GLY A 16 -15.04 10.94 0.89
CA GLY A 16 -14.82 12.39 0.90
C GLY A 16 -13.76 12.83 1.89
N LYS A 17 -13.25 11.92 2.70
CA LYS A 17 -12.23 12.20 3.71
C LYS A 17 -10.87 11.69 3.25
N VAL A 18 -9.82 12.45 3.56
CA VAL A 18 -8.44 12.03 3.34
C VAL A 18 -7.70 12.03 4.68
N ALA A 19 -6.69 11.18 4.78
CA ALA A 19 -5.92 11.03 6.01
C ALA A 19 -4.50 10.59 5.68
N THR A 20 -3.58 10.76 6.63
CA THR A 20 -2.24 10.22 6.47
C THR A 20 -2.27 8.71 6.66
N LEU A 21 -1.24 8.02 6.20
CA LEU A 21 -1.14 6.57 6.42
C LEU A 21 -1.16 6.23 7.90
N GLN A 22 -0.49 7.04 8.71
CA GLN A 22 -0.47 6.83 10.16
C GLN A 22 -1.87 6.94 10.76
N GLU A 23 -2.65 7.93 10.32
CA GLU A 23 -4.03 8.08 10.75
C GLU A 23 -4.89 6.90 10.32
N CYS A 24 -4.71 6.43 9.08
CA CYS A 24 -5.44 5.26 8.58
C CYS A 24 -5.18 4.04 9.45
N HIS A 25 -3.94 3.82 9.84
CA HIS A 25 -3.57 2.68 10.70
C HIS A 25 -4.08 2.85 12.13
N SER A 26 -3.96 4.03 12.70
CA SER A 26 -4.36 4.27 14.09
C SER A 26 -5.88 4.27 14.28
N GLN A 27 -6.62 4.74 13.27
CA GLN A 27 -8.07 4.84 13.33
C GLN A 27 -8.80 3.66 12.67
N GLY A 28 -8.05 2.77 12.01
CA GLY A 28 -8.64 1.63 11.33
C GLY A 28 -9.40 2.02 10.06
N TYR A 29 -8.98 3.07 9.36
CA TYR A 29 -9.63 3.51 8.14
C TYR A 29 -9.30 2.59 6.96
N TRP A 30 -10.31 2.31 6.14
CA TRP A 30 -10.11 1.61 4.89
C TRP A 30 -9.35 2.50 3.92
N HIS A 31 -8.39 1.92 3.22
CA HIS A 31 -7.61 2.64 2.21
C HIS A 31 -7.13 1.66 1.14
N ARG A 32 -6.59 2.22 0.06
CA ARG A 32 -6.22 1.43 -1.12
C ARG A 32 -4.71 1.29 -1.22
N ALA A 33 -4.27 0.13 -1.63
CA ALA A 33 -2.86 -0.13 -1.89
C ALA A 33 -2.70 -0.71 -3.30
N VAL A 34 -1.52 -0.57 -3.86
CA VAL A 34 -1.15 -1.11 -5.16
C VAL A 34 0.05 -2.01 -4.97
N TYR A 35 0.00 -3.19 -5.57
CA TYR A 35 1.11 -4.15 -5.52
C TYR A 35 1.53 -4.49 -6.94
N ALA A 36 2.83 -4.62 -7.16
CA ALA A 36 3.39 -5.06 -8.42
C ALA A 36 4.27 -6.28 -8.17
N PHE A 37 4.14 -7.26 -9.04
CA PHE A 37 4.95 -8.49 -8.98
C PHE A 37 5.82 -8.58 -10.22
N ILE A 38 7.07 -9.01 -10.04
CA ILE A 38 7.94 -9.33 -11.16
C ILE A 38 7.95 -10.84 -11.30
N ILE A 39 7.57 -11.31 -12.47
CA ILE A 39 7.44 -12.75 -12.76
C ILE A 39 8.39 -13.08 -13.90
N ASP A 40 9.21 -14.12 -13.74
CA ASP A 40 10.09 -14.56 -14.80
C ASP A 40 9.37 -15.51 -15.78
N GLN A 41 10.09 -15.94 -16.83
CA GLN A 41 9.50 -16.80 -17.85
C GLN A 41 9.17 -18.21 -17.36
N ASN A 42 9.63 -18.59 -16.17
CA ASN A 42 9.31 -19.87 -15.54
C ASN A 42 8.20 -19.74 -14.51
N SER A 43 7.51 -18.61 -14.49
CA SER A 43 6.43 -18.30 -13.56
C SER A 43 6.88 -18.17 -12.09
N ASN A 44 8.15 -17.90 -11.86
CA ASN A 44 8.65 -17.58 -10.53
C ASN A 44 8.38 -16.13 -10.22
N VAL A 45 7.91 -15.85 -9.01
CA VAL A 45 7.60 -14.50 -8.54
C VAL A 45 8.76 -13.99 -7.70
N LEU A 46 9.25 -12.80 -8.04
CA LEU A 46 10.30 -12.17 -7.24
C LEU A 46 9.69 -11.57 -5.98
N LEU A 47 10.20 -11.98 -4.84
CA LEU A 47 9.81 -11.41 -3.55
C LEU A 47 11.00 -10.65 -2.98
N GLN A 48 10.70 -9.64 -2.16
CA GLN A 48 11.75 -8.94 -1.43
C GLN A 48 11.57 -9.20 0.07
N LYS A 49 12.70 -9.26 0.76
CA LYS A 49 12.68 -9.39 2.20
C LYS A 49 12.67 -7.99 2.80
N ARG A 50 11.73 -7.75 3.72
CA ARG A 50 11.61 -6.45 4.36
C ARG A 50 12.84 -6.20 5.25
N SER A 51 13.24 -4.94 5.32
CA SER A 51 14.32 -4.53 6.20
C SER A 51 13.97 -4.83 7.66
N LYS A 52 14.97 -5.16 8.46
CA LYS A 52 14.79 -5.36 9.89
C LYS A 52 14.37 -4.08 10.60
N ASP A 53 14.58 -2.93 9.95
CA ASP A 53 14.24 -1.63 10.53
C ASP A 53 12.81 -1.19 10.23
N LYS A 54 12.05 -2.00 9.48
CA LYS A 54 10.65 -1.68 9.21
C LYS A 54 9.82 -1.77 10.48
N LYS A 55 8.88 -0.83 10.64
CA LYS A 55 8.00 -0.80 11.81
C LYS A 55 7.00 -1.93 11.81
N LEU A 56 6.53 -2.34 10.61
CA LEU A 56 5.58 -3.43 10.45
C LEU A 56 6.27 -4.61 9.79
N TRP A 57 6.10 -5.79 10.37
CA TRP A 57 6.56 -7.05 9.81
C TRP A 57 8.02 -7.00 9.36
N PRO A 58 8.97 -6.61 10.25
CA PRO A 58 10.38 -6.55 9.88
C PRO A 58 10.92 -7.93 9.53
N GLY A 59 11.81 -7.98 8.55
CA GLY A 59 12.46 -9.22 8.16
C GLY A 59 11.58 -10.24 7.46
N LYS A 60 10.33 -9.92 7.15
CA LYS A 60 9.40 -10.83 6.47
C LYS A 60 9.50 -10.66 4.95
N TRP A 61 9.07 -11.68 4.22
CA TRP A 61 8.99 -11.62 2.76
C TRP A 61 7.78 -10.80 2.34
N ASP A 62 7.92 -10.07 1.24
CA ASP A 62 6.89 -9.17 0.76
C ASP A 62 6.85 -9.18 -0.77
N VAL A 63 5.84 -8.53 -1.34
CA VAL A 63 5.70 -8.41 -2.79
C VAL A 63 6.87 -7.61 -3.36
N THR A 64 7.07 -7.69 -4.69
CA THR A 64 8.19 -7.00 -5.34
C THR A 64 8.13 -5.50 -5.09
N VAL A 65 6.96 -4.90 -5.31
CA VAL A 65 6.74 -3.46 -5.08
C VAL A 65 5.34 -3.29 -4.51
N GLY A 66 5.22 -2.47 -3.47
CA GLY A 66 3.93 -2.13 -2.90
C GLY A 66 3.89 -0.66 -2.53
N SER A 67 2.73 -0.04 -2.70
CA SER A 67 2.54 1.36 -2.35
C SER A 67 1.07 1.63 -2.07
N TYR A 68 0.79 2.75 -1.40
CA TYR A 68 -0.56 3.20 -1.13
C TYR A 68 -0.99 4.19 -2.19
N VAL A 69 -2.30 4.24 -2.47
CA VAL A 69 -2.83 5.17 -3.46
C VAL A 69 -3.06 6.51 -2.79
N ILE A 70 -2.31 7.51 -3.22
CA ILE A 70 -2.36 8.87 -2.69
C ILE A 70 -3.60 9.56 -3.25
N HIS A 71 -4.20 10.44 -2.46
CA HIS A 71 -5.35 11.22 -2.89
C HIS A 71 -5.06 11.93 -4.22
N ARG A 72 -6.01 11.86 -5.14
CA ARG A 72 -5.93 12.40 -6.51
C ARG A 72 -4.92 11.70 -7.41
N GLN A 73 -4.31 10.63 -6.94
CA GLN A 73 -3.47 9.81 -7.79
C GLN A 73 -4.38 8.88 -8.59
N THR A 74 -4.11 8.76 -9.87
CA THR A 74 -4.81 7.78 -10.69
C THR A 74 -4.13 6.42 -10.54
N HIS A 75 -4.75 5.37 -11.07
CA HIS A 75 -4.26 4.01 -10.85
C HIS A 75 -3.13 3.67 -11.78
N TYR A 76 -1.97 4.21 -11.51
CA TYR A 76 -0.80 3.90 -12.27
C TYR A 76 0.06 2.91 -11.55
N LEU A 77 0.74 2.13 -12.33
CA LEU A 77 1.83 1.34 -11.83
C LEU A 77 2.96 2.27 -11.41
N LEU A 78 3.62 1.88 -10.39
CA LEU A 78 4.73 2.61 -9.81
C LEU A 78 6.02 2.36 -10.57
#